data_9d14594eddf80e0e877bdb7624a954b3
#
_entry.id   9d14594eddf80e0e877bdb7624a954b3
#
_cell.length_a   1.000
_cell.length_b   1.000
_cell.length_c   1.000
_cell.angle_alpha   90.00
_cell.angle_beta   90.00
_cell.angle_gamma   90.00
#
_symmetry.space_group_name_H-M   'P 1'
#
loop_
_entity.id
_entity.type
_entity.pdbx_description
1 polymer ?
#
loop_
_entity_poly.entity_id
_entity_poly.type
_entity_poly.pdbx_seq_one_letter_code
_entity_poly.pdbx_strand_id
1 'polypeptide(L)'
;EAEAAVSACRYPPVGSRSTGPTRASLVYGSDYVAEAESFVQCIPMIETTAALDSLDEILSVVGVDIIYVGPSDLSMNLGLGPGNHDGDPAFDDALTMIVDACERHDVMPGIHADASLAPRRLDQGFKMVSIAEDLNGMRETLAAALDSVRRR
;
A
#
# COMPACT_ATOMS: atom_id res chain seq x y z
N GLU A 1 7.51 -6.40 -13.77
CA GLU A 1 6.92 -5.09 -13.40
C GLU A 1 7.55 -4.55 -12.12
N ALA A 2 7.66 -5.35 -11.03
CA ALA A 2 8.25 -4.91 -9.76
C ALA A 2 9.68 -4.38 -9.93
N GLU A 3 10.56 -5.09 -10.66
CA GLU A 3 11.93 -4.63 -10.98
C GLU A 3 11.93 -3.26 -11.68
N ALA A 4 11.02 -3.05 -12.64
CA ALA A 4 10.91 -1.77 -13.34
C ALA A 4 10.46 -0.64 -12.40
N ALA A 5 9.55 -0.93 -11.47
CA ALA A 5 9.10 0.03 -10.47
C ALA A 5 10.23 0.41 -9.50
N VAL A 6 10.96 -0.57 -8.99
CA VAL A 6 12.14 -0.34 -8.14
C VAL A 6 13.17 0.51 -8.89
N SER A 7 13.50 0.14 -10.15
CA SER A 7 14.44 0.90 -10.96
C SER A 7 14.00 2.35 -11.16
N ALA A 8 12.71 2.59 -11.37
CA ALA A 8 12.16 3.95 -11.51
C ALA A 8 12.20 4.79 -10.22
N CYS A 9 12.28 4.14 -9.06
CA CYS A 9 12.39 4.80 -7.75
C CYS A 9 13.84 5.17 -7.37
N ARG A 10 14.84 4.56 -8.00
CA ARG A 10 16.25 4.71 -7.66
C ARG A 10 17.00 5.56 -8.69
N TYR A 11 17.96 6.37 -8.22
CA TYR A 11 18.84 7.12 -9.12
C TYR A 11 19.94 6.23 -9.71
N PRO A 12 20.49 6.59 -10.88
CA PRO A 12 21.67 5.91 -11.41
C PRO A 12 22.86 5.95 -10.43
N PRO A 13 23.71 4.91 -10.37
CA PRO A 13 23.71 3.74 -11.25
C PRO A 13 22.78 2.59 -10.84
N VAL A 14 22.11 2.68 -9.69
CA VAL A 14 21.26 1.61 -9.13
C VAL A 14 19.94 1.48 -9.89
N GLY A 15 19.39 2.58 -10.34
CA GLY A 15 18.11 2.64 -11.06
C GLY A 15 18.15 3.58 -12.27
N SER A 16 16.95 3.95 -12.71
CA SER A 16 16.73 4.76 -13.91
C SER A 16 15.98 6.08 -13.64
N ARG A 17 15.77 6.44 -12.36
CA ARG A 17 15.07 7.67 -11.98
C ARG A 17 15.81 8.89 -12.53
N SER A 18 15.09 9.80 -13.21
CA SER A 18 15.67 11.03 -13.71
C SER A 18 16.13 11.96 -12.57
N THR A 19 17.32 12.53 -12.72
CA THR A 19 17.81 13.58 -11.82
C THR A 19 17.15 14.93 -12.15
N GLY A 20 16.81 15.71 -11.14
CA GLY A 20 16.16 17.01 -11.28
C GLY A 20 15.03 17.20 -10.24
N PRO A 21 15.24 16.78 -8.98
CA PRO A 21 14.20 16.79 -7.95
C PRO A 21 14.01 18.20 -7.35
N THR A 22 13.65 19.20 -8.16
CA THR A 22 13.60 20.61 -7.73
C THR A 22 12.81 20.79 -6.43
N ARG A 23 11.61 20.25 -6.34
CA ARG A 23 10.78 20.39 -5.12
C ARG A 23 11.37 19.63 -3.94
N ALA A 24 11.85 18.41 -4.16
CA ALA A 24 12.44 17.62 -3.10
C ALA A 24 13.72 18.25 -2.56
N SER A 25 14.58 18.76 -3.43
CA SER A 25 15.79 19.49 -3.01
C SER A 25 15.51 20.78 -2.24
N LEU A 26 14.38 21.45 -2.53
CA LEU A 26 13.94 22.63 -1.76
C LEU A 26 13.50 22.26 -0.32
N VAL A 27 12.95 21.05 -0.13
CA VAL A 27 12.48 20.58 1.19
C VAL A 27 13.60 19.90 1.97
N TYR A 28 14.38 19.03 1.31
CA TYR A 28 15.36 18.14 1.95
C TYR A 28 16.81 18.56 1.76
N GLY A 29 17.07 19.64 1.00
CA GLY A 29 18.42 20.17 0.78
C GLY A 29 19.11 19.62 -0.46
N SER A 30 20.36 20.08 -0.66
CA SER A 30 21.19 19.74 -1.83
C SER A 30 21.58 18.27 -1.91
N ASP A 31 21.64 17.59 -0.76
CA ASP A 31 22.12 16.22 -0.64
C ASP A 31 21.01 15.18 -0.88
N TYR A 32 19.78 15.65 -1.20
CA TYR A 32 18.61 14.82 -1.43
C TYR A 32 18.88 13.62 -2.36
N VAL A 33 19.60 13.84 -3.47
CA VAL A 33 19.86 12.76 -4.44
C VAL A 33 20.74 11.66 -3.83
N ALA A 34 21.73 12.05 -3.03
CA ALA A 34 22.64 11.10 -2.37
C ALA A 34 21.94 10.32 -1.24
N GLU A 35 20.97 10.95 -0.59
CA GLU A 35 20.27 10.39 0.57
C GLU A 35 18.93 9.71 0.21
N ALA A 36 18.44 9.88 -1.03
CA ALA A 36 17.10 9.43 -1.44
C ALA A 36 16.85 7.93 -1.19
N GLU A 37 17.87 7.08 -1.30
CA GLU A 37 17.73 5.65 -1.06
C GLU A 37 17.39 5.30 0.39
N SER A 38 17.74 6.18 1.34
CA SER A 38 17.49 5.93 2.76
C SER A 38 16.03 6.17 3.18
N PHE A 39 15.24 6.89 2.37
CA PHE A 39 13.87 7.25 2.73
C PHE A 39 12.84 7.12 1.59
N VAL A 40 13.24 6.85 0.36
CA VAL A 40 12.31 6.56 -0.73
C VAL A 40 12.05 5.06 -0.79
N GLN A 41 10.81 4.66 -0.54
CA GLN A 41 10.37 3.28 -0.66
C GLN A 41 9.63 3.05 -1.97
N CYS A 42 9.87 1.89 -2.61
CA CYS A 42 9.04 1.37 -3.67
C CYS A 42 8.04 0.39 -3.06
N ILE A 43 6.75 0.72 -3.12
CA ILE A 43 5.69 -0.07 -2.50
C ILE A 43 4.75 -0.59 -3.60
N PRO A 44 5.02 -1.77 -4.20
CA PRO A 44 4.14 -2.36 -5.18
C PRO A 44 2.78 -2.71 -4.59
N MET A 45 1.72 -2.55 -5.39
CA MET A 45 0.37 -2.92 -4.98
C MET A 45 0.08 -4.37 -5.42
N ILE A 46 -0.48 -5.15 -4.52
CA ILE A 46 -0.97 -6.52 -4.75
C ILE A 46 -2.49 -6.47 -4.74
N GLU A 47 -3.09 -6.56 -5.93
CA GLU A 47 -4.54 -6.38 -6.11
C GLU A 47 -5.12 -7.18 -7.26
N THR A 48 -4.32 -8.09 -7.86
CA THR A 48 -4.77 -8.93 -8.97
C THR A 48 -4.44 -10.40 -8.71
N THR A 49 -5.20 -11.31 -9.33
CA THR A 49 -4.89 -12.76 -9.27
C THR A 49 -3.51 -13.06 -9.86
N ALA A 50 -3.11 -12.36 -10.92
CA ALA A 50 -1.77 -12.49 -11.50
C ALA A 50 -0.66 -12.09 -10.52
N ALA A 51 -0.89 -11.07 -9.67
CA ALA A 51 0.04 -10.70 -8.61
C ALA A 51 0.08 -11.74 -7.50
N LEU A 52 -1.07 -12.35 -7.13
CA LEU A 52 -1.11 -13.47 -6.18
C LEU A 52 -0.31 -14.68 -6.70
N ASP A 53 -0.48 -15.03 -7.98
CA ASP A 53 0.24 -16.13 -8.60
C ASP A 53 1.76 -15.90 -8.68
N SER A 54 2.20 -14.63 -8.66
CA SER A 54 3.61 -14.22 -8.78
C SER A 54 4.17 -13.64 -7.47
N LEU A 55 3.56 -13.90 -6.31
CA LEU A 55 3.95 -13.28 -5.03
C LEU A 55 5.43 -13.49 -4.71
N ASP A 56 5.91 -14.73 -4.74
CA ASP A 56 7.31 -15.03 -4.42
C ASP A 56 8.29 -14.35 -5.39
N GLU A 57 7.93 -14.24 -6.68
CA GLU A 57 8.73 -13.50 -7.67
C GLU A 57 8.78 -12.00 -7.37
N ILE A 58 7.64 -11.41 -7.02
CA ILE A 58 7.54 -9.97 -6.68
C ILE A 58 8.32 -9.67 -5.40
N LEU A 59 8.13 -10.48 -4.37
CA LEU A 59 8.73 -10.28 -3.05
C LEU A 59 10.23 -10.57 -3.02
N SER A 60 10.76 -11.34 -3.98
CA SER A 60 12.21 -11.58 -4.12
C SER A 60 12.96 -10.44 -4.82
N VAL A 61 12.27 -9.44 -5.38
CA VAL A 61 12.91 -8.31 -6.04
C VAL A 61 13.62 -7.43 -5.02
N VAL A 62 14.92 -7.27 -5.18
CA VAL A 62 15.73 -6.39 -4.31
C VAL A 62 15.22 -4.95 -4.37
N GLY A 63 14.90 -4.38 -3.22
CA GLY A 63 14.33 -3.03 -3.08
C GLY A 63 12.81 -3.00 -2.98
N VAL A 64 12.15 -4.17 -2.91
CA VAL A 64 10.77 -4.33 -2.45
C VAL A 64 10.81 -4.72 -0.98
N ASP A 65 10.76 -3.73 -0.10
CA ASP A 65 10.78 -3.93 1.35
C ASP A 65 9.36 -3.89 1.95
N ILE A 66 8.42 -3.34 1.21
CA ILE A 66 7.02 -3.18 1.60
C ILE A 66 6.14 -3.45 0.38
N ILE A 67 4.99 -4.11 0.58
CA ILE A 67 3.91 -4.17 -0.41
C ILE A 67 2.63 -3.56 0.16
N TYR A 68 1.67 -3.27 -0.70
CA TYR A 68 0.38 -2.74 -0.29
C TYR A 68 -0.77 -3.46 -0.98
N VAL A 69 -1.75 -3.91 -0.22
CA VAL A 69 -2.94 -4.59 -0.76
C VAL A 69 -4.02 -3.56 -1.05
N GLY A 70 -4.55 -3.59 -2.28
CA GLY A 70 -5.76 -2.89 -2.70
C GLY A 70 -6.98 -3.81 -2.56
N PRO A 71 -7.71 -3.82 -1.42
CA PRO A 71 -8.74 -4.83 -1.17
C PRO A 71 -9.92 -4.77 -2.14
N SER A 72 -10.28 -3.58 -2.63
CA SER A 72 -11.39 -3.44 -3.58
C SER A 72 -11.07 -4.06 -4.95
N ASP A 73 -9.88 -3.78 -5.49
CA ASP A 73 -9.46 -4.33 -6.77
C ASP A 73 -9.13 -5.82 -6.65
N LEU A 74 -8.53 -6.24 -5.55
CA LEU A 74 -8.31 -7.65 -5.24
C LEU A 74 -9.64 -8.41 -5.23
N SER A 75 -10.66 -7.89 -4.52
CA SER A 75 -11.99 -8.50 -4.46
C SER A 75 -12.64 -8.61 -5.84
N MET A 76 -12.52 -7.58 -6.66
CA MET A 76 -13.02 -7.61 -8.04
C MET A 76 -12.30 -8.67 -8.88
N ASN A 77 -10.99 -8.82 -8.73
CA ASN A 77 -10.22 -9.85 -9.42
C ASN A 77 -10.56 -11.27 -8.94
N LEU A 78 -11.00 -11.43 -7.70
CA LEU A 78 -11.53 -12.68 -7.15
C LEU A 78 -13.00 -12.95 -7.54
N GLY A 79 -13.65 -12.03 -8.26
CA GLY A 79 -15.05 -12.17 -8.69
C GLY A 79 -16.09 -11.82 -7.63
N LEU A 80 -15.70 -11.16 -6.53
CA LEU A 80 -16.56 -10.84 -5.39
C LEU A 80 -17.23 -9.46 -5.48
N GLY A 81 -16.80 -8.61 -6.44
CA GLY A 81 -17.20 -7.21 -6.52
C GLY A 81 -16.31 -6.29 -5.67
N PRO A 82 -16.49 -4.94 -5.78
CA PRO A 82 -15.63 -3.99 -5.07
C PRO A 82 -15.93 -3.96 -3.57
N GLY A 83 -14.89 -3.78 -2.76
CA GLY A 83 -15.00 -3.56 -1.32
C GLY A 83 -14.30 -4.59 -0.46
N ASN A 84 -14.64 -4.59 0.84
CA ASN A 84 -14.14 -5.56 1.79
C ASN A 84 -15.06 -6.78 1.85
N HIS A 85 -14.50 -7.97 1.74
CA HIS A 85 -15.22 -9.24 1.76
C HIS A 85 -14.74 -10.17 2.89
N ASP A 86 -14.46 -9.61 4.06
CA ASP A 86 -14.11 -10.39 5.25
C ASP A 86 -15.15 -11.48 5.54
N GLY A 87 -14.69 -12.73 5.69
CA GLY A 87 -15.52 -13.91 5.88
C GLY A 87 -15.84 -14.67 4.59
N ASP A 88 -15.50 -14.12 3.41
CA ASP A 88 -15.46 -14.91 2.18
C ASP A 88 -14.15 -15.70 2.11
N PRO A 89 -14.21 -17.04 1.93
CA PRO A 89 -13.00 -17.87 1.95
C PRO A 89 -11.95 -17.45 0.91
N ALA A 90 -12.35 -17.07 -0.30
CA ALA A 90 -11.41 -16.69 -1.35
C ALA A 90 -10.66 -15.39 -0.99
N PHE A 91 -11.35 -14.45 -0.36
CA PHE A 91 -10.73 -13.20 0.08
C PHE A 91 -9.84 -13.41 1.31
N ASP A 92 -10.33 -14.12 2.33
CA ASP A 92 -9.57 -14.39 3.56
C ASP A 92 -8.31 -15.24 3.26
N ASP A 93 -8.41 -16.25 2.38
CA ASP A 93 -7.28 -17.06 1.93
C ASP A 93 -6.26 -16.23 1.16
N ALA A 94 -6.69 -15.31 0.30
CA ALA A 94 -5.78 -14.42 -0.43
C ALA A 94 -5.00 -13.49 0.52
N LEU A 95 -5.66 -12.90 1.52
CA LEU A 95 -4.99 -12.08 2.53
C LEU A 95 -3.98 -12.87 3.35
N THR A 96 -4.35 -14.10 3.75
CA THR A 96 -3.45 -15.01 4.48
C THR A 96 -2.23 -15.37 3.63
N MET A 97 -2.45 -15.74 2.36
CA MET A 97 -1.37 -16.05 1.41
C MET A 97 -0.38 -14.90 1.27
N ILE A 98 -0.88 -13.65 1.18
CA ILE A 98 -0.04 -12.45 1.06
C ILE A 98 0.81 -12.27 2.32
N VAL A 99 0.21 -12.34 3.51
CA VAL A 99 0.91 -12.14 4.78
C VAL A 99 1.98 -13.22 4.98
N ASP A 100 1.65 -14.49 4.75
CA ASP A 100 2.58 -15.61 4.87
C ASP A 100 3.75 -15.50 3.87
N ALA A 101 3.48 -15.05 2.65
CA ALA A 101 4.53 -14.82 1.67
C ALA A 101 5.44 -13.65 2.10
N CYS A 102 4.88 -12.56 2.58
CA CYS A 102 5.64 -11.43 3.10
C CYS A 102 6.55 -11.84 4.27
N GLU A 103 6.06 -12.69 5.18
CA GLU A 103 6.85 -13.20 6.30
C GLU A 103 8.04 -14.05 5.81
N ARG A 104 7.82 -14.93 4.81
CA ARG A 104 8.90 -15.75 4.23
C ARG A 104 10.00 -14.94 3.56
N HIS A 105 9.66 -13.79 2.99
CA HIS A 105 10.58 -12.92 2.26
C HIS A 105 11.11 -11.73 3.08
N ASP A 106 10.74 -11.61 4.36
CA ASP A 106 11.07 -10.47 5.24
C ASP A 106 10.61 -9.12 4.64
N VAL A 107 9.44 -9.13 3.97
CA VAL A 107 8.80 -7.95 3.38
C VAL A 107 7.63 -7.51 4.25
N MET A 108 7.45 -6.22 4.46
CA MET A 108 6.36 -5.68 5.27
C MET A 108 5.02 -5.70 4.50
N PRO A 109 3.99 -6.42 4.97
CA PRO A 109 2.66 -6.37 4.36
C PRO A 109 1.90 -5.10 4.78
N GLY A 110 1.43 -4.35 3.79
CA GLY A 110 0.52 -3.22 3.95
C GLY A 110 -0.86 -3.49 3.36
N ILE A 111 -1.89 -2.82 3.86
CA ILE A 111 -3.26 -2.94 3.35
C ILE A 111 -4.03 -1.63 3.54
N HIS A 112 -4.91 -1.33 2.58
CA HIS A 112 -5.92 -0.29 2.73
C HIS A 112 -7.04 -0.75 3.67
N ALA A 113 -7.37 0.11 4.65
CA ALA A 113 -8.47 -0.12 5.57
C ALA A 113 -9.04 1.22 6.05
N ASP A 114 -10.00 1.16 6.93
CA ASP A 114 -10.47 2.26 7.75
C ASP A 114 -10.19 1.98 9.24
N ALA A 115 -10.50 2.94 10.10
CA ALA A 115 -10.27 2.83 11.54
C ALA A 115 -11.02 1.66 12.19
N SER A 116 -12.16 1.22 11.63
CA SER A 116 -12.95 0.11 12.16
C SER A 116 -12.35 -1.25 11.83
N LEU A 117 -11.72 -1.37 10.67
CA LEU A 117 -11.09 -2.59 10.18
C LEU A 117 -9.63 -2.73 10.63
N ALA A 118 -8.95 -1.63 10.95
CA ALA A 118 -7.52 -1.63 11.26
C ALA A 118 -7.12 -2.64 12.36
N PRO A 119 -7.84 -2.80 13.48
CA PRO A 119 -7.49 -3.81 14.48
C PRO A 119 -7.46 -5.22 13.90
N ARG A 120 -8.47 -5.59 13.09
CA ARG A 120 -8.51 -6.90 12.43
C ARG A 120 -7.33 -7.11 11.48
N ARG A 121 -6.96 -6.09 10.71
CA ARG A 121 -5.82 -6.16 9.79
C ARG A 121 -4.49 -6.35 10.52
N LEU A 122 -4.30 -5.65 11.64
CA LEU A 122 -3.14 -5.86 12.51
C LEU A 122 -3.11 -7.28 13.09
N ASP A 123 -4.26 -7.80 13.55
CA ASP A 123 -4.36 -9.18 14.06
C ASP A 123 -4.10 -10.22 12.96
N GLN A 124 -4.40 -9.92 11.70
CA GLN A 124 -4.08 -10.76 10.54
C GLN A 124 -2.59 -10.73 10.15
N GLY A 125 -1.77 -9.85 10.75
CA GLY A 125 -0.34 -9.76 10.51
C GLY A 125 0.10 -8.59 9.60
N PHE A 126 -0.83 -7.77 9.11
CA PHE A 126 -0.46 -6.53 8.40
C PHE A 126 0.23 -5.56 9.34
N LYS A 127 1.28 -4.89 8.86
CA LYS A 127 2.11 -3.97 9.67
C LYS A 127 1.97 -2.50 9.24
N MET A 128 1.53 -2.25 8.01
CA MET A 128 1.20 -0.92 7.51
C MET A 128 -0.28 -0.89 7.13
N VAL A 129 -1.09 -0.14 7.88
CA VAL A 129 -2.56 -0.09 7.68
C VAL A 129 -2.98 1.36 7.54
N SER A 130 -3.61 1.73 6.42
CA SER A 130 -4.26 3.04 6.32
C SER A 130 -5.53 3.04 7.17
N ILE A 131 -5.79 4.11 7.88
CA ILE A 131 -6.92 4.22 8.80
C ILE A 131 -7.88 5.37 8.48
N ALA A 132 -7.47 6.27 7.60
CA ALA A 132 -8.27 7.41 7.18
C ALA A 132 -7.80 7.94 5.82
N GLU A 133 -8.70 8.59 5.13
CA GLU A 133 -8.47 9.35 3.90
C GLU A 133 -8.92 10.79 4.09
N ASP A 134 -8.22 11.74 3.48
CA ASP A 134 -8.50 13.18 3.58
C ASP A 134 -9.93 13.50 3.12
N LEU A 135 -10.35 12.96 1.97
CA LEU A 135 -11.68 13.21 1.40
C LEU A 135 -12.80 12.68 2.30
N ASN A 136 -12.67 11.46 2.82
CA ASN A 136 -13.66 10.86 3.70
C ASN A 136 -13.72 11.60 5.04
N GLY A 137 -12.56 11.94 5.63
CA GLY A 137 -12.50 12.72 6.86
C GLY A 137 -13.15 14.10 6.72
N MET A 138 -12.94 14.79 5.60
CA MET A 138 -13.62 16.05 5.31
C MET A 138 -15.14 15.87 5.19
N ARG A 139 -15.61 14.88 4.43
CA ARG A 139 -17.04 14.60 4.24
C ARG A 139 -17.74 14.28 5.56
N GLU A 140 -17.17 13.42 6.39
CA GLU A 140 -17.72 13.04 7.69
C GLU A 140 -17.79 14.23 8.65
N THR A 141 -16.73 15.04 8.73
CA THR A 141 -16.69 16.24 9.56
C THR A 141 -17.74 17.26 9.12
N LEU A 142 -17.88 17.51 7.83
CA LEU A 142 -18.88 18.43 7.30
C LEU A 142 -20.31 17.91 7.50
N ALA A 143 -20.55 16.62 7.33
CA ALA A 143 -21.85 16.00 7.58
C ALA A 143 -22.24 16.12 9.05
N ALA A 144 -21.33 15.80 9.97
CA ALA A 144 -21.57 15.93 11.40
C ALA A 144 -21.87 17.38 11.82
N ALA A 145 -21.14 18.35 11.25
CA ALA A 145 -21.39 19.78 11.51
C ALA A 145 -22.77 20.22 11.02
N LEU A 146 -23.18 19.82 9.81
CA LEU A 146 -24.52 20.09 9.26
C LEU A 146 -25.64 19.49 10.13
N ASP A 147 -25.47 18.24 10.57
CA ASP A 147 -26.44 17.56 11.42
C ASP A 147 -26.60 18.22 12.77
N SER A 148 -25.52 18.76 13.34
CA SER A 148 -25.57 19.49 14.61
C SER A 148 -26.43 20.75 14.56
N VAL A 149 -26.48 21.41 13.41
CA VAL A 149 -27.30 22.62 13.18
C VAL A 149 -28.76 22.26 12.87
N ARG A 150 -29.01 21.15 12.15
CA ARG A 150 -30.36 20.72 11.76
C ARG A 150 -31.20 20.16 12.91
N ARG A 151 -30.56 19.67 13.97
CA ARG A 151 -31.23 19.12 15.17
C ARG A 151 -31.70 20.17 16.16
N ARG A 152 -31.60 21.46 15.85
CA ARG A 152 -32.19 22.58 16.60
C ARG A 152 -33.49 23.00 15.97
#